data_a2617cf133461291daeb27edfb1af8b3
#
_entry.id   a2617cf133461291daeb27edfb1af8b3
#
_cell.length_a   1.000
_cell.length_b   1.000
_cell.length_c   1.000
_cell.angle_alpha   90.00
_cell.angle_beta   90.00
_cell.angle_gamma   90.00
#
_symmetry.space_group_name_H-M   'P 1'
#
loop_
_entity.id
_entity.type
_entity.pdbx_description
1 polymer ?
#
loop_
_entity_poly.entity_id
_entity_poly.type
_entity_poly.pdbx_seq_one_letter_code
_entity_poly.pdbx_strand_id
1 'polypeptide(L)'
;MSNYILKYSRDERVKYISHLDFVRLFHRTVRRTGMNFMFSNGFNPHPIMMVAQPLSVGVTSDCEYMKVGFDGDYSEQELVDTINNAFPPGYKILAAKKVEGKEIDLTKLDRAVYTVELEYEGSADIEKLLAQNELKVMKKSKSGVKESDIRPYIYRIEKISEDNGILVLKMCISVGSVYNLKPQSVIDAMEKYCNNFKGGFMNVHRNSMTIGDKEILFPYIDEKWIKEGALVCMPSAARFDES
;
A
#
# COMPACT_ATOMS: atom_id res chain seq x y z
N MET A 1 14.14 -17.93 -18.50
CA MET A 1 12.99 -17.81 -17.59
C MET A 1 13.46 -17.14 -16.30
N SER A 2 12.94 -15.96 -16.00
CA SER A 2 13.38 -15.21 -14.82
C SER A 2 12.19 -14.57 -14.10
N ASN A 3 12.26 -14.52 -12.77
CA ASN A 3 11.29 -13.82 -11.94
C ASN A 3 11.81 -12.42 -11.60
N TYR A 4 10.90 -11.46 -11.57
CA TYR A 4 11.20 -10.09 -11.22
C TYR A 4 10.20 -9.57 -10.19
N ILE A 5 10.66 -8.68 -9.33
CA ILE A 5 9.81 -7.85 -8.51
C ILE A 5 9.80 -6.48 -9.16
N LEU A 6 8.60 -5.97 -9.43
CA LEU A 6 8.38 -4.65 -9.97
C LEU A 6 7.75 -3.77 -8.90
N LYS A 7 8.28 -2.55 -8.73
CA LYS A 7 7.65 -1.47 -7.99
C LYS A 7 6.94 -0.57 -8.99
N TYR A 8 5.69 -0.18 -8.70
CA TYR A 8 4.94 0.70 -9.58
C TYR A 8 4.10 1.70 -8.82
N SER A 9 3.78 2.81 -9.48
CA SER A 9 2.87 3.84 -8.98
C SER A 9 1.52 3.79 -9.68
N ARG A 10 0.54 4.39 -9.01
CA ARG A 10 -0.84 4.55 -9.46
C ARG A 10 -1.31 5.95 -9.07
N ASP A 11 -1.54 6.82 -10.06
CA ASP A 11 -1.94 8.21 -9.85
C ASP A 11 -3.46 8.44 -9.94
N GLU A 12 -3.86 9.71 -9.82
CA GLU A 12 -5.26 10.16 -9.82
C GLU A 12 -6.06 9.72 -11.05
N ARG A 13 -5.43 9.62 -12.22
CA ARG A 13 -6.09 9.28 -13.50
C ARG A 13 -6.67 7.86 -13.51
N VAL A 14 -6.12 6.99 -12.68
CA VAL A 14 -6.44 5.56 -12.67
C VAL A 14 -6.88 5.03 -11.31
N LYS A 15 -7.09 5.91 -10.31
CA LYS A 15 -7.43 5.50 -8.94
C LYS A 15 -8.75 4.72 -8.83
N TYR A 16 -9.63 4.81 -9.81
CA TYR A 16 -10.91 4.08 -9.83
C TYR A 16 -10.86 2.74 -10.61
N ILE A 17 -9.70 2.36 -11.16
CA ILE A 17 -9.53 1.06 -11.82
C ILE A 17 -9.46 -0.04 -10.74
N SER A 18 -10.23 -1.11 -10.91
CA SER A 18 -10.23 -2.24 -9.98
C SER A 18 -8.93 -3.07 -10.08
N HIS A 19 -8.64 -3.87 -9.05
CA HIS A 19 -7.49 -4.80 -9.09
C HIS A 19 -7.54 -5.75 -10.30
N LEU A 20 -8.69 -6.33 -10.61
CA LEU A 20 -8.83 -7.26 -11.73
C LEU A 20 -8.62 -6.56 -13.08
N ASP A 21 -9.10 -5.32 -13.22
CA ASP A 21 -8.89 -4.54 -14.44
C ASP A 21 -7.43 -4.10 -14.59
N PHE A 22 -6.75 -3.77 -13.49
CA PHE A 22 -5.31 -3.55 -13.49
C PHE A 22 -4.55 -4.79 -13.97
N VAL A 23 -4.85 -5.98 -13.45
CA VAL A 23 -4.21 -7.23 -13.90
C VAL A 23 -4.41 -7.45 -15.40
N ARG A 24 -5.64 -7.27 -15.90
CA ARG A 24 -5.94 -7.38 -17.34
C ARG A 24 -5.21 -6.33 -18.17
N LEU A 25 -5.12 -5.11 -17.66
CA LEU A 25 -4.39 -4.00 -18.28
C LEU A 25 -2.91 -4.34 -18.37
N PHE A 26 -2.31 -4.79 -17.28
CA PHE A 26 -0.89 -5.16 -17.23
C PHE A 26 -0.58 -6.29 -18.22
N HIS A 27 -1.41 -7.34 -18.28
CA HIS A 27 -1.26 -8.41 -19.26
C HIS A 27 -1.28 -7.89 -20.70
N ARG A 28 -2.20 -6.97 -21.02
CA ARG A 28 -2.26 -6.34 -22.36
C ARG A 28 -1.05 -5.45 -22.62
N THR A 29 -0.57 -4.74 -21.61
CA THR A 29 0.63 -3.90 -21.71
C THR A 29 1.85 -4.75 -22.06
N VAL A 30 2.11 -5.82 -21.31
CA VAL A 30 3.25 -6.72 -21.58
C VAL A 30 3.15 -7.36 -22.97
N ARG A 31 1.97 -7.82 -23.41
CA ARG A 31 1.80 -8.35 -24.77
C ARG A 31 2.14 -7.35 -25.87
N ARG A 32 1.86 -6.07 -25.66
CA ARG A 32 2.21 -5.01 -26.64
C ARG A 32 3.71 -4.76 -26.76
N THR A 33 4.48 -5.08 -25.72
CA THR A 33 5.94 -4.94 -25.75
C THR A 33 6.64 -6.06 -26.50
N GLY A 34 5.94 -7.15 -26.82
CA GLY A 34 6.53 -8.36 -27.38
C GLY A 34 7.19 -9.27 -26.35
N MET A 35 7.17 -8.91 -25.06
CA MET A 35 7.66 -9.74 -23.96
C MET A 35 6.67 -10.87 -23.66
N ASN A 36 7.19 -12.04 -23.31
CA ASN A 36 6.37 -13.20 -22.98
C ASN A 36 6.38 -13.47 -21.47
N PHE A 37 5.20 -13.71 -20.91
CA PHE A 37 5.07 -14.21 -19.56
C PHE A 37 5.52 -15.67 -19.44
N MET A 38 6.01 -16.04 -18.26
CA MET A 38 5.97 -17.43 -17.81
C MET A 38 4.52 -17.78 -17.46
N PHE A 39 4.12 -19.00 -17.75
CA PHE A 39 2.80 -19.52 -17.44
C PHE A 39 2.86 -20.63 -16.40
N SER A 40 1.81 -20.73 -15.60
CA SER A 40 1.63 -21.84 -14.67
C SER A 40 1.44 -23.16 -15.40
N ASN A 41 1.84 -24.26 -14.75
CA ASN A 41 1.57 -25.61 -15.23
C ASN A 41 0.09 -25.98 -15.01
N GLY A 42 -0.48 -26.81 -15.88
CA GLY A 42 -1.84 -27.33 -15.73
C GLY A 42 -2.73 -27.11 -16.97
N PHE A 43 -4.01 -27.49 -16.85
CA PHE A 43 -4.96 -27.44 -17.96
C PHE A 43 -5.38 -26.03 -18.38
N ASN A 44 -5.30 -25.06 -17.47
CA ASN A 44 -5.59 -23.65 -17.76
C ASN A 44 -4.38 -22.79 -17.38
N PRO A 45 -3.34 -22.71 -18.24
CA PRO A 45 -2.16 -21.92 -17.96
C PRO A 45 -2.52 -20.44 -17.84
N HIS A 46 -2.04 -19.80 -16.77
CA HIS A 46 -2.17 -18.36 -16.57
C HIS A 46 -0.80 -17.74 -16.31
N PRO A 47 -0.60 -16.45 -16.66
CA PRO A 47 0.65 -15.76 -16.41
C PRO A 47 1.05 -15.84 -14.94
N ILE A 48 2.32 -16.16 -14.66
CA ILE A 48 2.85 -16.14 -13.31
C ILE A 48 3.00 -14.67 -12.89
N MET A 49 2.04 -14.21 -12.09
CA MET A 49 1.98 -12.85 -11.59
C MET A 49 1.30 -12.82 -10.23
N MET A 50 1.83 -12.05 -9.29
CA MET A 50 1.25 -11.82 -7.98
C MET A 50 1.39 -10.35 -7.60
N VAL A 51 0.28 -9.67 -7.34
CA VAL A 51 0.27 -8.32 -6.75
C VAL A 51 0.29 -8.46 -5.22
N ALA A 52 1.20 -7.75 -4.55
CA ALA A 52 1.48 -7.96 -3.14
C ALA A 52 0.29 -7.63 -2.21
N GLN A 53 -0.19 -6.41 -2.25
CA GLN A 53 -1.31 -5.94 -1.43
C GLN A 53 -2.22 -5.07 -2.30
N PRO A 54 -3.23 -5.66 -2.95
CA PRO A 54 -4.08 -4.94 -3.89
C PRO A 54 -4.63 -3.65 -3.30
N LEU A 55 -4.45 -2.55 -4.02
CA LEU A 55 -4.90 -1.23 -3.61
C LEU A 55 -6.42 -1.10 -3.75
N SER A 56 -7.05 -0.48 -2.77
CA SER A 56 -8.48 -0.16 -2.85
C SER A 56 -8.76 0.82 -3.98
N VAL A 57 -9.97 0.75 -4.53
CA VAL A 57 -10.47 1.75 -5.50
C VAL A 57 -10.56 3.12 -4.81
N GLY A 58 -10.19 4.18 -5.52
CA GLY A 58 -10.15 5.55 -5.00
C GLY A 58 -8.85 5.93 -4.30
N VAL A 59 -7.87 5.02 -4.19
CA VAL A 59 -6.58 5.26 -3.54
C VAL A 59 -5.48 5.37 -4.58
N THR A 60 -4.58 6.34 -4.42
CA THR A 60 -3.35 6.50 -5.20
C THR A 60 -2.15 5.87 -4.46
N SER A 61 -1.05 5.60 -5.16
CA SER A 61 0.13 5.00 -4.52
C SER A 61 1.41 5.22 -5.31
N ASP A 62 2.53 5.34 -4.58
CA ASP A 62 3.90 5.32 -5.12
C ASP A 62 4.67 4.05 -4.74
N CYS A 63 4.00 3.04 -4.17
CA CYS A 63 4.70 1.91 -3.59
C CYS A 63 4.00 0.56 -3.79
N GLU A 64 3.39 0.35 -4.92
CA GLU A 64 2.80 -0.94 -5.23
C GLU A 64 3.87 -1.94 -5.69
N TYR A 65 3.71 -3.21 -5.32
CA TYR A 65 4.64 -4.28 -5.68
C TYR A 65 3.94 -5.43 -6.35
N MET A 66 4.59 -5.99 -7.36
CA MET A 66 4.18 -7.24 -7.98
C MET A 66 5.39 -8.11 -8.31
N LYS A 67 5.21 -9.42 -8.20
CA LYS A 67 6.12 -10.41 -8.74
C LYS A 67 5.59 -10.84 -10.10
N VAL A 68 6.49 -10.95 -11.08
CA VAL A 68 6.15 -11.36 -12.45
C VAL A 68 7.22 -12.31 -12.97
N GLY A 69 6.79 -13.42 -13.60
CA GLY A 69 7.67 -14.30 -14.33
C GLY A 69 7.66 -14.01 -15.83
N PHE A 70 8.84 -13.84 -16.42
CA PHE A 70 9.02 -13.69 -17.86
C PHE A 70 9.77 -14.87 -18.49
N ASP A 71 9.32 -15.29 -19.66
CA ASP A 71 10.01 -16.27 -20.50
C ASP A 71 11.10 -15.58 -21.32
N GLY A 72 12.12 -15.13 -20.61
CA GLY A 72 13.26 -14.38 -21.12
C GLY A 72 14.10 -13.90 -19.96
N ASP A 73 15.26 -13.36 -20.28
CA ASP A 73 16.15 -12.71 -19.33
C ASP A 73 16.34 -11.28 -19.79
N TYR A 74 15.87 -10.33 -18.98
CA TYR A 74 15.88 -8.89 -19.27
C TYR A 74 16.71 -8.18 -18.22
N SER A 75 17.38 -7.11 -18.60
CA SER A 75 17.95 -6.21 -17.62
C SER A 75 16.84 -5.45 -16.87
N GLU A 76 17.12 -5.04 -15.64
CA GLU A 76 16.14 -4.32 -14.80
C GLU A 76 15.69 -3.01 -15.47
N GLN A 77 16.65 -2.28 -16.07
CA GLN A 77 16.36 -1.03 -16.77
C GLN A 77 15.55 -1.25 -18.04
N GLU A 78 15.89 -2.28 -18.82
CA GLU A 78 15.12 -2.65 -20.02
C GLU A 78 13.66 -2.95 -19.69
N LEU A 79 13.38 -3.69 -18.59
CA LEU A 79 12.03 -3.95 -18.13
C LEU A 79 11.28 -2.66 -17.80
N VAL A 80 11.92 -1.76 -17.04
CA VAL A 80 11.32 -0.48 -16.65
C VAL A 80 10.96 0.34 -17.89
N ASP A 81 11.89 0.51 -18.81
CA ASP A 81 11.70 1.36 -19.99
C ASP A 81 10.68 0.76 -20.97
N THR A 82 10.80 -0.54 -21.25
CA THR A 82 9.93 -1.24 -22.20
C THR A 82 8.47 -1.26 -21.71
N ILE A 83 8.24 -1.56 -20.42
CA ILE A 83 6.88 -1.59 -19.88
C ILE A 83 6.31 -0.17 -19.80
N ASN A 84 7.10 0.83 -19.36
CA ASN A 84 6.65 2.21 -19.26
C ASN A 84 6.28 2.81 -20.63
N ASN A 85 7.00 2.49 -21.69
CA ASN A 85 6.67 2.92 -23.05
C ASN A 85 5.32 2.37 -23.55
N ALA A 86 4.87 1.24 -23.00
CA ALA A 86 3.60 0.61 -23.35
C ALA A 86 2.48 0.82 -22.31
N PHE A 87 2.78 1.31 -21.11
CA PHE A 87 1.78 1.60 -20.08
C PHE A 87 0.92 2.80 -20.48
N PRO A 88 -0.39 2.73 -20.19
CA PRO A 88 -1.22 3.93 -20.33
C PRO A 88 -0.84 4.96 -19.24
N PRO A 89 -1.09 6.24 -19.47
CA PRO A 89 -0.92 7.29 -18.47
C PRO A 89 -1.65 6.95 -17.16
N GLY A 90 -0.99 7.20 -16.03
CA GLY A 90 -1.54 6.93 -14.70
C GLY A 90 -0.88 5.75 -13.98
N TYR A 91 -0.18 4.88 -14.70
CA TYR A 91 0.69 3.85 -14.14
C TYR A 91 2.13 4.08 -14.57
N LYS A 92 3.07 3.77 -13.68
CA LYS A 92 4.50 3.83 -14.00
C LYS A 92 5.24 2.74 -13.23
N ILE A 93 6.07 1.95 -13.90
CA ILE A 93 7.07 1.11 -13.24
C ILE A 93 8.19 2.02 -12.76
N LEU A 94 8.44 2.01 -11.47
CA LEU A 94 9.45 2.86 -10.80
C LEU A 94 10.80 2.14 -10.70
N ALA A 95 10.75 0.83 -10.49
CA ALA A 95 11.93 -0.03 -10.41
C ALA A 95 11.59 -1.48 -10.74
N ALA A 96 12.57 -2.22 -11.21
CA ALA A 96 12.53 -3.67 -11.37
C ALA A 96 13.72 -4.29 -10.65
N LYS A 97 13.56 -5.51 -10.13
CA LYS A 97 14.65 -6.30 -9.56
C LYS A 97 14.49 -7.76 -9.94
N LYS A 98 15.53 -8.32 -10.56
CA LYS A 98 15.61 -9.75 -10.84
C LYS A 98 15.72 -10.53 -9.53
N VAL A 99 14.94 -11.57 -9.38
CA VAL A 99 14.98 -12.44 -8.20
C VAL A 99 16.06 -13.48 -8.39
N GLU A 100 17.13 -13.37 -7.60
CA GLU A 100 18.24 -14.29 -7.56
C GLU A 100 18.37 -14.89 -6.15
N GLY A 101 18.40 -16.23 -6.07
CA GLY A 101 18.56 -16.92 -4.78
C GLY A 101 17.32 -16.90 -3.89
N LYS A 102 17.47 -16.52 -2.60
CA LYS A 102 16.36 -16.53 -1.63
C LYS A 102 15.36 -15.45 -1.96
N GLU A 103 14.16 -15.87 -2.28
CA GLU A 103 13.07 -14.99 -2.65
C GLU A 103 12.50 -14.22 -1.46
N ILE A 104 12.17 -12.94 -1.69
CA ILE A 104 11.39 -12.14 -0.75
C ILE A 104 9.92 -12.52 -0.89
N ASP A 105 9.34 -12.93 0.23
CA ASP A 105 7.94 -13.29 0.32
C ASP A 105 7.07 -12.04 0.49
N LEU A 106 6.50 -11.55 -0.61
CA LEU A 106 5.62 -10.38 -0.63
C LEU A 106 4.34 -10.57 0.20
N THR A 107 3.99 -11.80 0.58
CA THR A 107 2.82 -12.06 1.44
C THR A 107 3.05 -11.66 2.89
N LYS A 108 4.32 -11.43 3.29
CA LYS A 108 4.70 -10.98 4.63
C LYS A 108 4.58 -9.48 4.86
N LEU A 109 4.19 -8.72 3.84
CA LEU A 109 3.85 -7.31 4.01
C LEU A 109 2.77 -7.17 5.09
N ASP A 110 3.07 -6.39 6.14
CA ASP A 110 2.20 -6.26 7.31
C ASP A 110 1.88 -4.80 7.68
N ARG A 111 2.61 -3.83 7.12
CA ARG A 111 2.40 -2.40 7.40
C ARG A 111 2.40 -1.57 6.13
N ALA A 112 1.60 -0.52 6.14
CA ALA A 112 1.62 0.51 5.10
C ALA A 112 1.46 1.90 5.72
N VAL A 113 2.14 2.85 5.10
CA VAL A 113 2.02 4.28 5.42
C VAL A 113 1.10 4.93 4.41
N TYR A 114 0.16 5.69 4.93
CA TYR A 114 -0.78 6.47 4.13
C TYR A 114 -0.72 7.94 4.51
N THR A 115 -0.85 8.79 3.51
CA THR A 115 -1.26 10.18 3.67
C THR A 115 -2.76 10.27 3.38
N VAL A 116 -3.50 10.84 4.31
CA VAL A 116 -4.95 11.03 4.22
C VAL A 116 -5.23 12.50 4.34
N GLU A 117 -5.79 13.07 3.29
CA GLU A 117 -6.34 14.43 3.27
C GLU A 117 -7.85 14.33 3.33
N LEU A 118 -8.49 14.95 4.30
CA LEU A 118 -9.94 14.89 4.46
C LEU A 118 -10.53 16.22 4.88
N GLU A 119 -11.72 16.51 4.37
CA GLU A 119 -12.61 17.53 4.90
C GLU A 119 -13.11 17.09 6.28
N TYR A 120 -13.21 17.99 7.24
CA TYR A 120 -13.70 17.65 8.56
C TYR A 120 -14.36 18.83 9.27
N GLU A 121 -15.17 18.49 10.25
CA GLU A 121 -15.76 19.41 11.24
C GLU A 121 -15.39 18.93 12.64
N GLY A 122 -15.33 19.87 13.59
CA GLY A 122 -15.08 19.60 15.01
C GLY A 122 -13.60 19.60 15.38
N SER A 123 -13.15 18.64 16.21
CA SER A 123 -11.79 18.58 16.74
C SER A 123 -11.12 17.23 16.47
N ALA A 124 -9.96 17.26 15.82
CA ALA A 124 -9.14 16.09 15.54
C ALA A 124 -8.11 15.85 16.65
N ASP A 125 -8.57 15.31 17.79
CA ASP A 125 -7.74 15.00 18.95
C ASP A 125 -7.10 13.59 18.81
N ILE A 126 -5.95 13.56 18.13
CA ILE A 126 -5.21 12.30 17.85
C ILE A 126 -4.63 11.72 19.13
N GLU A 127 -4.18 12.55 20.08
CA GLU A 127 -3.62 12.06 21.36
C GLU A 127 -4.70 11.34 22.16
N LYS A 128 -5.88 11.92 22.27
CA LYS A 128 -7.02 11.28 22.93
C LYS A 128 -7.44 9.97 22.23
N LEU A 129 -7.45 9.94 20.90
CA LEU A 129 -7.72 8.72 20.14
C LEU A 129 -6.70 7.62 20.48
N LEU A 130 -5.41 7.93 20.45
CA LEU A 130 -4.35 6.96 20.68
C LEU A 130 -4.20 6.54 22.14
N ALA A 131 -4.68 7.34 23.08
CA ALA A 131 -4.73 7.01 24.51
C ALA A 131 -5.79 5.95 24.85
N GLN A 132 -6.71 5.62 23.94
CA GLN A 132 -7.70 4.57 24.15
C GLN A 132 -7.03 3.19 24.12
N ASN A 133 -7.39 2.34 25.06
CA ASN A 133 -6.94 0.93 25.10
C ASN A 133 -7.55 0.10 23.98
N GLU A 134 -8.77 0.43 23.57
CA GLU A 134 -9.52 -0.22 22.49
C GLU A 134 -10.17 0.84 21.59
N LEU A 135 -10.18 0.58 20.28
CA LEU A 135 -10.87 1.40 19.29
C LEU A 135 -11.85 0.53 18.49
N LYS A 136 -13.06 0.41 19.02
CA LYS A 136 -14.10 -0.45 18.44
C LYS A 136 -14.86 0.27 17.32
N VAL A 137 -14.77 -0.26 16.11
CA VAL A 137 -15.49 0.22 14.93
C VAL A 137 -16.30 -0.90 14.28
N MET A 138 -17.32 -0.53 13.54
CA MET A 138 -18.15 -1.48 12.80
C MET A 138 -17.48 -1.85 11.48
N LYS A 139 -17.07 -3.10 11.32
CA LYS A 139 -16.45 -3.62 10.09
C LYS A 139 -17.43 -4.47 9.30
N LYS A 140 -17.69 -4.09 8.04
CA LYS A 140 -18.46 -4.90 7.10
C LYS A 140 -17.61 -6.02 6.53
N SER A 141 -18.08 -7.25 6.62
CA SER A 141 -17.46 -8.43 6.02
C SER A 141 -18.49 -9.22 5.20
N LYS A 142 -18.05 -10.24 4.49
CA LYS A 142 -18.99 -11.16 3.77
C LYS A 142 -19.97 -11.86 4.70
N SER A 143 -19.62 -12.06 5.97
CA SER A 143 -20.46 -12.70 7.01
C SER A 143 -21.32 -11.71 7.79
N GLY A 144 -21.38 -10.43 7.39
CA GLY A 144 -22.16 -9.38 8.03
C GLY A 144 -21.33 -8.26 8.62
N VAL A 145 -21.97 -7.44 9.46
CA VAL A 145 -21.34 -6.32 10.17
C VAL A 145 -20.95 -6.81 11.56
N LYS A 146 -19.68 -6.66 11.94
CA LYS A 146 -19.17 -7.01 13.27
C LYS A 146 -18.39 -5.84 13.85
N GLU A 147 -18.48 -5.66 15.16
CA GLU A 147 -17.60 -4.76 15.89
C GLU A 147 -16.20 -5.38 15.96
N SER A 148 -15.18 -4.58 15.69
CA SER A 148 -13.77 -5.00 15.72
C SER A 148 -12.93 -3.92 16.38
N ASP A 149 -12.06 -4.31 17.29
CA ASP A 149 -11.04 -3.43 17.83
C ASP A 149 -9.91 -3.25 16.82
N ILE A 150 -9.67 -2.01 16.44
CA ILE A 150 -8.62 -1.65 15.47
C ILE A 150 -7.37 -1.07 16.14
N ARG A 151 -7.39 -0.82 17.46
CA ARG A 151 -6.27 -0.20 18.18
C ARG A 151 -4.94 -0.94 17.99
N PRO A 152 -4.86 -2.28 18.07
CA PRO A 152 -3.62 -3.04 17.88
C PRO A 152 -3.03 -2.95 16.46
N TYR A 153 -3.81 -2.49 15.48
CA TYR A 153 -3.45 -2.41 14.06
C TYR A 153 -3.12 -1.00 13.61
N ILE A 154 -3.09 -0.04 14.54
CA ILE A 154 -2.65 1.34 14.35
C ILE A 154 -1.29 1.49 15.01
N TYR A 155 -0.23 1.58 14.21
CA TYR A 155 1.13 1.71 14.71
C TYR A 155 1.47 3.17 15.01
N ARG A 156 1.00 4.11 14.15
CA ARG A 156 1.27 5.54 14.30
C ARG A 156 0.25 6.36 13.55
N ILE A 157 -0.13 7.49 14.11
CA ILE A 157 -0.86 8.57 13.43
C ILE A 157 -0.19 9.90 13.79
N GLU A 158 0.07 10.71 12.78
CA GLU A 158 0.56 12.08 12.93
C GLU A 158 -0.38 13.05 12.21
N LYS A 159 -0.68 14.15 12.85
CA LYS A 159 -1.32 15.31 12.22
C LYS A 159 -0.23 16.13 11.54
N ILE A 160 -0.26 16.19 10.21
CA ILE A 160 0.70 16.93 9.39
C ILE A 160 0.29 18.38 9.27
N SER A 161 -0.98 18.63 8.99
CA SER A 161 -1.55 19.97 8.92
C SER A 161 -3.04 19.96 9.23
N GLU A 162 -3.55 21.11 9.63
CA GLU A 162 -4.95 21.36 9.93
C GLU A 162 -5.23 22.82 9.56
N ASP A 163 -5.95 23.05 8.47
CA ASP A 163 -6.26 24.38 7.97
C ASP A 163 -7.55 24.39 7.15
N ASN A 164 -8.36 25.45 7.31
CA ASN A 164 -9.56 25.71 6.50
C ASN A 164 -10.54 24.52 6.39
N GLY A 165 -10.69 23.72 7.46
CA GLY A 165 -11.57 22.55 7.45
C GLY A 165 -10.99 21.34 6.70
N ILE A 166 -9.71 21.39 6.33
CA ILE A 166 -8.95 20.28 5.77
C ILE A 166 -7.96 19.77 6.81
N LEU A 167 -7.99 18.48 7.06
CA LEU A 167 -7.07 17.75 7.93
C LEU A 167 -6.19 16.83 7.10
N VAL A 168 -4.87 16.92 7.28
CA VAL A 168 -3.91 16.01 6.67
C VAL A 168 -3.29 15.15 7.75
N LEU A 169 -3.52 13.84 7.65
CA LEU A 169 -2.97 12.82 8.53
C LEU A 169 -1.96 11.97 7.80
N LYS A 170 -0.88 11.60 8.47
CA LYS A 170 0.01 10.52 8.06
C LYS A 170 -0.16 9.37 9.03
N MET A 171 -0.48 8.19 8.53
CA MET A 171 -0.78 7.04 9.39
C MET A 171 -0.05 5.78 8.91
N CYS A 172 0.55 5.05 9.86
CA CYS A 172 1.08 3.72 9.66
C CYS A 172 0.11 2.72 10.27
N ILE A 173 -0.45 1.86 9.43
CA ILE A 173 -1.48 0.90 9.80
C ILE A 173 -1.21 -0.48 9.20
N SER A 174 -1.80 -1.51 9.82
CA SER A 174 -1.66 -2.89 9.37
C SER A 174 -2.28 -3.11 8.00
N VAL A 175 -1.52 -3.81 7.14
CA VAL A 175 -1.99 -4.38 5.88
C VAL A 175 -1.64 -5.86 5.83
N GLY A 176 -2.20 -6.59 4.89
CA GLY A 176 -1.78 -7.97 4.66
C GLY A 176 -2.84 -9.01 5.00
N SER A 177 -2.40 -10.27 5.04
CA SER A 177 -3.28 -11.42 5.18
C SER A 177 -3.81 -11.62 6.60
N VAL A 178 -3.07 -11.18 7.64
CA VAL A 178 -3.47 -11.33 9.04
C VAL A 178 -4.58 -10.32 9.37
N TYR A 179 -4.33 -9.06 9.11
CA TYR A 179 -5.32 -8.00 9.28
C TYR A 179 -5.05 -6.87 8.28
N ASN A 180 -6.10 -6.48 7.57
CA ASN A 180 -6.04 -5.35 6.64
C ASN A 180 -6.93 -4.23 7.17
N LEU A 181 -6.29 -3.19 7.73
CA LEU A 181 -6.95 -1.98 8.20
C LEU A 181 -7.01 -0.96 7.06
N LYS A 182 -8.18 -0.38 6.86
CA LYS A 182 -8.35 0.71 5.88
C LYS A 182 -8.25 2.06 6.58
N PRO A 183 -7.69 3.10 5.94
CA PRO A 183 -7.72 4.46 6.48
C PRO A 183 -9.11 4.93 6.91
N GLN A 184 -10.17 4.58 6.15
CA GLN A 184 -11.55 4.89 6.52
C GLN A 184 -11.91 4.40 7.92
N SER A 185 -11.48 3.20 8.32
CA SER A 185 -11.81 2.69 9.66
C SER A 185 -11.14 3.48 10.79
N VAL A 186 -10.02 4.15 10.50
CA VAL A 186 -9.39 5.09 11.45
C VAL A 186 -10.23 6.35 11.56
N ILE A 187 -10.74 6.87 10.45
CA ILE A 187 -11.64 8.03 10.45
C ILE A 187 -12.96 7.69 11.17
N ASP A 188 -13.53 6.50 10.93
CA ASP A 188 -14.72 6.02 11.66
C ASP A 188 -14.46 5.97 13.20
N ALA A 189 -13.24 5.59 13.62
CA ALA A 189 -12.86 5.64 15.03
C ALA A 189 -12.73 7.09 15.54
N MET A 190 -12.17 8.00 14.74
CA MET A 190 -12.12 9.42 15.12
C MET A 190 -13.52 10.00 15.33
N GLU A 191 -14.48 9.68 14.48
CA GLU A 191 -15.89 10.10 14.65
C GLU A 191 -16.50 9.61 15.95
N LYS A 192 -16.13 8.39 16.38
CA LYS A 192 -16.67 7.80 17.62
C LYS A 192 -15.98 8.30 18.89
N TYR A 193 -14.66 8.53 18.84
CA TYR A 193 -13.84 8.77 20.04
C TYR A 193 -13.32 10.20 20.19
N CYS A 194 -13.30 11.02 19.13
CA CYS A 194 -12.98 12.45 19.21
C CYS A 194 -14.24 13.29 19.38
N ASN A 195 -14.13 14.39 20.13
CA ASN A 195 -15.29 15.23 20.42
C ASN A 195 -15.75 15.98 19.17
N ASN A 196 -17.00 15.77 18.78
CA ASN A 196 -17.65 16.47 17.66
C ASN A 196 -16.89 16.34 16.33
N PHE A 197 -15.98 15.38 16.20
CA PHE A 197 -15.30 15.12 14.92
C PHE A 197 -16.27 14.46 13.94
N LYS A 198 -16.30 15.01 12.73
CA LYS A 198 -17.06 14.45 11.62
C LYS A 198 -16.22 14.55 10.36
N GLY A 199 -15.90 13.39 9.75
CA GLY A 199 -15.15 13.32 8.49
C GLY A 199 -16.06 13.51 7.27
N GLY A 200 -15.54 14.21 6.28
CA GLY A 200 -16.16 14.43 4.98
C GLY A 200 -15.47 13.66 3.84
N PHE A 201 -15.31 14.33 2.70
CA PHE A 201 -14.60 13.76 1.57
C PHE A 201 -13.13 13.51 1.90
N MET A 202 -12.60 12.38 1.42
CA MET A 202 -11.25 11.92 1.75
C MET A 202 -10.48 11.51 0.50
N ASN A 203 -9.27 12.06 0.34
CA ASN A 203 -8.26 11.57 -0.57
C ASN A 203 -7.23 10.74 0.20
N VAL A 204 -6.87 9.59 -0.35
CA VAL A 204 -5.93 8.66 0.28
C VAL A 204 -4.80 8.33 -0.68
N HIS A 205 -3.56 8.46 -0.19
CA HIS A 205 -2.36 8.07 -0.90
C HIS A 205 -1.55 7.07 -0.07
N ARG A 206 -1.12 5.94 -0.67
CA ARG A 206 -0.22 4.98 -0.05
C ARG A 206 1.22 5.36 -0.37
N ASN A 207 1.99 5.74 0.64
CA ASN A 207 3.38 6.19 0.50
C ASN A 207 4.39 5.05 0.50
N SER A 208 4.21 4.06 1.40
CA SER A 208 5.13 2.92 1.52
C SER A 208 4.47 1.68 2.11
N MET A 209 5.11 0.53 1.91
CA MET A 209 4.77 -0.75 2.55
C MET A 209 6.04 -1.41 3.08
N THR A 210 5.96 -2.08 4.24
CA THR A 210 7.09 -2.74 4.89
C THR A 210 6.72 -4.10 5.50
N ILE A 211 7.74 -4.88 5.88
CA ILE A 211 7.62 -6.05 6.75
C ILE A 211 8.16 -5.64 8.12
N GLY A 212 7.32 -5.65 9.15
CA GLY A 212 7.68 -5.19 10.48
C GLY A 212 8.00 -3.70 10.54
N ASP A 213 8.66 -3.29 11.62
CA ASP A 213 9.07 -1.92 11.87
C ASP A 213 10.53 -1.61 11.49
N LYS A 214 11.31 -2.66 11.23
CA LYS A 214 12.76 -2.55 10.98
C LYS A 214 13.15 -2.86 9.55
N GLU A 215 12.32 -3.63 8.88
CA GLU A 215 12.77 -4.29 7.67
C GLU A 215 12.31 -3.54 6.45
N ILE A 216 13.29 -3.24 5.72
CA ILE A 216 13.23 -2.78 4.37
C ILE A 216 12.91 -3.97 3.50
N LEU A 217 11.77 -3.90 2.92
CA LEU A 217 11.22 -4.99 2.17
C LEU A 217 12.06 -5.41 0.97
N PHE A 218 12.68 -4.41 0.33
CA PHE A 218 13.42 -4.61 -0.90
C PHE A 218 14.79 -3.94 -0.82
N PRO A 219 15.81 -4.59 -0.24
CA PRO A 219 17.14 -4.02 -0.08
C PRO A 219 17.83 -3.69 -1.39
N TYR A 220 17.30 -4.12 -2.51
CA TYR A 220 17.81 -3.86 -3.86
C TYR A 220 16.96 -2.88 -4.68
N ILE A 221 15.93 -2.30 -4.09
CA ILE A 221 15.22 -1.19 -4.67
C ILE A 221 15.76 0.07 -4.04
N ASP A 222 15.66 1.17 -4.19
CA ASP A 222 16.24 2.39 -3.66
C ASP A 222 16.32 2.40 -2.12
N GLU A 223 17.54 2.33 -1.56
CA GLU A 223 17.78 2.33 -0.10
C GLU A 223 17.28 3.60 0.59
N LYS A 224 17.38 4.77 -0.06
CA LYS A 224 16.93 6.04 0.51
C LYS A 224 15.44 6.03 0.73
N TRP A 225 14.71 5.59 -0.27
CA TRP A 225 13.26 5.47 -0.22
C TRP A 225 12.77 4.50 0.85
N ILE A 226 13.48 3.40 1.03
CA ILE A 226 13.19 2.37 2.02
C ILE A 226 13.38 2.91 3.44
N LYS A 227 14.49 3.60 3.70
CA LYS A 227 14.79 4.21 5.01
C LYS A 227 13.74 5.24 5.41
N GLU A 228 13.30 6.08 4.48
CA GLU A 228 12.23 7.05 4.73
C GLU A 228 10.90 6.36 5.09
N GLY A 229 10.54 5.29 4.39
CA GLY A 229 9.34 4.50 4.69
C GLY A 229 9.40 3.77 6.04
N ALA A 230 10.55 3.17 6.37
CA ALA A 230 10.76 2.47 7.63
C ALA A 230 10.69 3.42 8.85
N LEU A 231 11.28 4.61 8.75
CA LEU A 231 11.25 5.61 9.82
C LEU A 231 9.83 6.05 10.18
N VAL A 232 8.94 6.12 9.20
CA VAL A 232 7.54 6.51 9.43
C VAL A 232 6.73 5.38 10.07
N CYS A 233 7.14 4.13 9.87
CA CYS A 233 6.47 2.95 10.43
C CYS A 233 6.92 2.57 11.84
N MET A 234 7.92 3.24 12.43
CA MET A 234 8.36 2.92 13.79
C MET A 234 7.26 3.26 14.81
N PRO A 235 6.93 2.34 15.74
CA PRO A 235 6.07 2.66 16.88
C PRO A 235 6.65 3.83 17.67
N SER A 236 5.80 4.71 18.19
CA SER A 236 6.23 5.84 19.02
C SER A 236 7.06 5.42 20.25
N ALA A 237 6.83 4.23 20.80
CA ALA A 237 7.59 3.66 21.91
C ALA A 237 9.07 3.33 21.58
N ALA A 238 9.40 3.08 20.32
CA ALA A 238 10.78 2.79 19.92
C ALA A 238 11.68 4.04 19.78
N ARG A 239 11.11 5.25 19.86
CA ARG A 239 11.86 6.51 19.75
C ARG A 239 12.43 7.01 21.09
N PHE A 240 12.05 6.41 22.22
CA PHE A 240 12.51 6.86 23.54
C PHE A 240 13.78 6.17 24.03
N ASP A 241 14.32 5.20 23.33
CA ASP A 241 15.54 4.47 23.72
C ASP A 241 16.81 4.89 22.96
N GLU A 242 16.79 6.00 22.22
CA GLU A 242 17.99 6.63 21.62
C GLU A 242 18.36 7.93 22.36
N SER A 243 18.52 7.84 23.68
CA SER A 243 19.16 8.90 24.50
C SER A 243 20.39 8.38 25.21
#